data_e8317fe4b014855d6d4e7e53918f9e23
#
_entry.id   e8317fe4b014855d6d4e7e53918f9e23
#
_cell.length_a   1.000
_cell.length_b   1.000
_cell.length_c   1.000
_cell.angle_alpha   90.00
_cell.angle_beta   90.00
_cell.angle_gamma   90.00
#
_symmetry.space_group_name_H-M   'P 1'
#
loop_
_entity.id
_entity.type
_entity.pdbx_description
1 polymer ?
#
loop_
_entity_poly.entity_id
_entity_poly.type
_entity_poly.pdbx_seq_one_letter_code
_entity_poly.pdbx_strand_id
1 'polypeptide(L)'
;EEIAVIFDKTCYDLNFTPLFIGKILSNVYSNWDMEKYHMYLDQFELPKKKKLKEFSKGMKMKMEFAAALSHDPKLLILDEATSGLDPVFRDEILDILREYTEDEEHTILMSSHITSDLDKISDYIAFIHDGELLFTKTYDELQENYGVLNCGQRIFDALNREDIEAYRKDTYGYRVLVNNKQGIRKVFSDLEIEQATIEDVMLYCVRGEKVA
;
A
#
# COMPACT_ATOMS: atom_id res chain seq x y z
N GLU A 1 17.33 14.44 -8.92
CA GLU A 1 17.82 13.07 -9.23
C GLU A 1 17.48 12.07 -8.11
N GLU A 2 17.32 12.53 -6.86
CA GLU A 2 17.04 11.67 -5.70
C GLU A 2 15.56 11.25 -5.55
N ILE A 3 14.68 11.70 -6.44
CA ILE A 3 13.25 11.42 -6.37
C ILE A 3 12.78 10.81 -7.69
N ALA A 4 12.03 9.72 -7.61
CA ALA A 4 11.24 9.19 -8.71
C ALA A 4 9.74 9.23 -8.38
N VAL A 5 8.92 9.44 -9.39
CA VAL A 5 7.45 9.45 -9.26
C VAL A 5 6.84 8.54 -10.32
N ILE A 6 6.00 7.62 -9.89
CA ILE A 6 5.23 6.75 -10.78
C ILE A 6 3.75 7.06 -10.58
N PHE A 7 3.09 7.47 -11.65
CA PHE A 7 1.65 7.74 -11.68
C PHE A 7 0.87 6.52 -12.21
N ASP A 8 -0.45 6.55 -12.08
CA ASP A 8 -1.38 5.54 -12.64
C ASP A 8 -1.36 5.47 -14.18
N LYS A 9 -0.69 6.43 -14.82
CA LYS A 9 -0.54 6.56 -16.27
C LYS A 9 0.89 6.86 -16.64
N THR A 10 1.33 6.31 -17.77
CA THR A 10 2.67 6.60 -18.30
C THR A 10 2.82 8.08 -18.69
N CYS A 11 3.96 8.66 -18.30
CA CYS A 11 4.37 10.01 -18.68
C CYS A 11 5.17 10.06 -19.99
N TYR A 12 5.56 8.92 -20.55
CA TYR A 12 6.37 8.86 -21.77
C TYR A 12 5.53 8.98 -23.04
N ASP A 13 6.13 9.56 -24.11
CA ASP A 13 5.51 9.57 -25.42
C ASP A 13 5.27 8.14 -25.93
N LEU A 14 4.03 7.87 -26.32
CA LEU A 14 3.58 6.56 -26.76
C LEU A 14 4.24 6.08 -28.07
N ASN A 15 4.94 6.95 -28.81
CA ASN A 15 5.71 6.58 -29.98
C ASN A 15 7.15 6.15 -29.67
N PHE A 16 7.59 6.31 -28.42
CA PHE A 16 8.91 5.85 -28.00
C PHE A 16 8.93 4.35 -27.76
N THR A 17 10.13 3.79 -27.83
CA THR A 17 10.44 2.41 -27.45
C THR A 17 11.17 2.41 -26.12
N PRO A 18 11.13 1.32 -25.33
CA PRO A 18 11.94 1.20 -24.11
C PRO A 18 13.43 1.54 -24.32
N LEU A 19 14.04 1.04 -25.38
CA LEU A 19 15.44 1.38 -25.68
C LEU A 19 15.69 2.87 -25.89
N PHE A 20 14.76 3.55 -26.55
CA PHE A 20 14.88 4.99 -26.79
C PHE A 20 14.68 5.79 -25.50
N ILE A 21 13.73 5.37 -24.64
CA ILE A 21 13.53 5.97 -23.32
C ILE A 21 14.78 5.82 -22.45
N GLY A 22 15.36 4.60 -22.35
CA GLY A 22 16.59 4.40 -21.61
C GLY A 22 17.73 5.29 -22.08
N LYS A 23 17.86 5.48 -23.40
CA LYS A 23 18.85 6.41 -23.97
C LYS A 23 18.58 7.88 -23.61
N ILE A 24 17.33 8.31 -23.54
CA ILE A 24 16.97 9.67 -23.09
C ILE A 24 17.36 9.82 -21.62
N LEU A 25 16.90 8.88 -20.76
CA LEU A 25 17.07 8.97 -19.32
C LEU A 25 18.56 8.89 -18.93
N SER A 26 19.39 8.16 -19.65
CA SER A 26 20.84 8.12 -19.43
C SER A 26 21.55 9.45 -19.72
N ASN A 27 20.89 10.40 -20.42
CA ASN A 27 21.42 11.74 -20.59
C ASN A 27 20.79 12.76 -19.61
N VAL A 28 19.77 12.36 -18.86
CA VAL A 28 19.06 13.19 -17.88
C VAL A 28 19.57 12.93 -16.47
N TYR A 29 19.72 11.67 -16.10
CA TYR A 29 20.15 11.25 -14.78
C TYR A 29 21.64 10.90 -14.77
N SER A 30 22.42 11.53 -13.90
CA SER A 30 23.86 11.27 -13.78
C SER A 30 24.15 9.88 -13.16
N ASN A 31 23.24 9.38 -12.35
CA ASN A 31 23.28 8.07 -11.68
C ASN A 31 22.47 6.98 -12.43
N TRP A 32 22.16 7.19 -13.73
CA TRP A 32 21.44 6.21 -14.52
C TRP A 32 22.25 4.93 -14.72
N ASP A 33 21.69 3.79 -14.30
CA ASP A 33 22.24 2.47 -14.54
C ASP A 33 21.55 1.78 -15.73
N MET A 34 22.24 1.77 -16.87
CA MET A 34 21.73 1.15 -18.10
C MET A 34 21.67 -0.38 -18.01
N GLU A 35 22.54 -1.02 -17.23
CA GLU A 35 22.56 -2.47 -17.05
C GLU A 35 21.37 -2.90 -16.19
N LYS A 36 21.13 -2.20 -15.08
CA LYS A 36 19.95 -2.36 -14.21
C LYS A 36 18.65 -2.14 -14.99
N TYR A 37 18.61 -1.11 -15.84
CA TYR A 37 17.48 -0.87 -16.73
C TYR A 37 17.20 -2.03 -17.68
N HIS A 38 18.23 -2.53 -18.35
CA HIS A 38 18.07 -3.68 -19.24
C HIS A 38 17.69 -4.96 -18.51
N MET A 39 18.18 -5.15 -17.30
CA MET A 39 17.80 -6.25 -16.42
C MET A 39 16.30 -6.20 -16.10
N TYR A 40 15.78 -5.05 -15.69
CA TYR A 40 14.32 -4.90 -15.43
C TYR A 40 13.48 -5.07 -16.69
N LEU A 41 13.93 -4.57 -17.86
CA LEU A 41 13.19 -4.81 -19.10
C LEU A 41 13.09 -6.31 -19.44
N ASP A 42 14.13 -7.10 -19.15
CA ASP A 42 14.12 -8.54 -19.38
C ASP A 42 13.30 -9.27 -18.32
N GLN A 43 13.48 -8.94 -17.03
CA GLN A 43 12.73 -9.51 -15.93
C GLN A 43 11.22 -9.29 -16.10
N PHE A 44 10.79 -8.07 -16.47
CA PHE A 44 9.39 -7.74 -16.69
C PHE A 44 8.86 -8.17 -18.06
N GLU A 45 9.67 -8.90 -18.84
CA GLU A 45 9.31 -9.41 -20.17
C GLU A 45 8.85 -8.32 -21.15
N LEU A 46 9.47 -7.14 -21.09
CA LEU A 46 9.06 -6.01 -21.93
C LEU A 46 9.73 -6.04 -23.31
N PRO A 47 8.95 -5.89 -24.41
CA PRO A 47 9.49 -5.89 -25.78
C PRO A 47 10.27 -4.61 -26.05
N LYS A 48 11.59 -4.65 -25.94
CA LYS A 48 12.51 -3.50 -25.96
C LYS A 48 12.39 -2.59 -27.19
N LYS A 49 11.95 -3.12 -28.35
CA LYS A 49 11.88 -2.41 -29.64
C LYS A 49 10.46 -2.04 -30.11
N LYS A 50 9.42 -2.45 -29.37
CA LYS A 50 8.02 -2.04 -29.66
C LYS A 50 7.73 -0.67 -29.08
N LYS A 51 6.86 0.08 -29.72
CA LYS A 51 6.40 1.39 -29.24
C LYS A 51 5.45 1.23 -28.05
N LEU A 52 5.47 2.18 -27.12
CA LEU A 52 4.59 2.15 -25.94
C LEU A 52 3.10 2.18 -26.31
N LYS A 53 2.70 2.71 -27.47
CA LYS A 53 1.32 2.64 -27.93
C LYS A 53 0.80 1.20 -28.16
N GLU A 54 1.72 0.25 -28.33
CA GLU A 54 1.41 -1.19 -28.50
C GLU A 54 1.40 -1.94 -27.17
N PHE A 55 1.71 -1.26 -26.05
CA PHE A 55 1.75 -1.81 -24.70
C PHE A 55 0.36 -1.78 -24.06
N SER A 56 0.02 -2.84 -23.32
CA SER A 56 -1.10 -2.81 -22.40
C SER A 56 -0.87 -1.80 -21.26
N LYS A 57 -1.90 -1.48 -20.46
CA LYS A 57 -1.74 -0.62 -19.28
C LYS A 57 -0.69 -1.21 -18.33
N GLY A 58 -0.75 -2.51 -18.04
CA GLY A 58 0.23 -3.19 -17.17
C GLY A 58 1.65 -3.14 -17.72
N MET A 59 1.85 -3.36 -19.03
CA MET A 59 3.19 -3.24 -19.65
C MET A 59 3.75 -1.83 -19.57
N LYS A 60 2.92 -0.80 -19.67
CA LYS A 60 3.36 0.59 -19.49
C LYS A 60 3.79 0.84 -18.05
N MET A 61 3.04 0.31 -17.09
CA MET A 61 3.40 0.42 -15.68
C MET A 61 4.71 -0.31 -15.35
N LYS A 62 4.90 -1.53 -15.88
CA LYS A 62 6.18 -2.24 -15.81
C LYS A 62 7.34 -1.38 -16.33
N MET A 63 7.11 -0.64 -17.41
CA MET A 63 8.10 0.27 -18.00
C MET A 63 8.43 1.45 -17.06
N GLU A 64 7.42 2.03 -16.40
CA GLU A 64 7.61 3.11 -15.41
C GLU A 64 8.46 2.63 -14.23
N PHE A 65 8.18 1.42 -13.68
CA PHE A 65 8.99 0.84 -12.62
C PHE A 65 10.42 0.56 -13.08
N ALA A 66 10.61 -0.03 -14.26
CA ALA A 66 11.95 -0.26 -14.81
C ALA A 66 12.74 1.03 -14.92
N ALA A 67 12.12 2.11 -15.38
CA ALA A 67 12.77 3.40 -15.49
C ALA A 67 13.08 4.04 -14.13
N ALA A 68 12.11 4.06 -13.23
CA ALA A 68 12.24 4.68 -11.91
C ALA A 68 13.33 4.02 -11.06
N LEU A 69 13.36 2.68 -11.01
CA LEU A 69 14.32 1.93 -10.20
C LEU A 69 15.75 1.94 -10.78
N SER A 70 15.93 2.35 -12.04
CA SER A 70 17.24 2.32 -12.71
C SER A 70 18.13 3.53 -12.45
N HIS A 71 17.64 4.58 -11.79
CA HIS A 71 18.47 5.71 -11.37
C HIS A 71 18.63 5.83 -9.85
N ASP A 72 18.21 4.79 -9.13
CA ASP A 72 18.41 4.60 -7.70
C ASP A 72 17.96 5.83 -6.85
N PRO A 73 16.67 6.21 -6.93
CA PRO A 73 16.16 7.36 -6.20
C PRO A 73 16.10 7.08 -4.71
N LYS A 74 16.38 8.06 -3.84
CA LYS A 74 16.21 7.93 -2.39
C LYS A 74 14.74 7.97 -1.96
N LEU A 75 13.90 8.68 -2.70
CA LEU A 75 12.47 8.76 -2.47
C LEU A 75 11.71 8.30 -3.72
N LEU A 76 10.94 7.23 -3.58
CA LEU A 76 10.03 6.74 -4.61
C LEU A 76 8.59 7.09 -4.24
N ILE A 77 7.93 7.90 -5.05
CA ILE A 77 6.54 8.29 -4.88
C ILE A 77 5.68 7.48 -5.86
N LEU A 78 4.72 6.73 -5.33
CA LEU A 78 3.84 5.85 -6.07
C LEU A 78 2.39 6.32 -5.93
N ASP A 79 1.81 6.84 -7.01
CA ASP A 79 0.42 7.28 -7.02
C ASP A 79 -0.45 6.25 -7.74
N GLU A 80 -1.14 5.39 -6.95
CA GLU A 80 -1.97 4.27 -7.43
C GLU A 80 -1.22 3.33 -8.40
N ALA A 81 0.09 3.22 -8.27
CA ALA A 81 0.97 2.58 -9.23
C ALA A 81 0.76 1.05 -9.38
N THR A 82 0.18 0.39 -8.37
CA THR A 82 -0.16 -1.05 -8.42
C THR A 82 -1.55 -1.31 -8.99
N SER A 83 -2.35 -0.26 -9.16
CA SER A 83 -3.71 -0.32 -9.69
C SER A 83 -3.70 -0.75 -11.17
N GLY A 84 -4.32 -1.89 -11.46
CA GLY A 84 -4.42 -2.41 -12.83
C GLY A 84 -3.22 -3.25 -13.29
N LEU A 85 -2.33 -3.62 -12.39
CA LEU A 85 -1.39 -4.72 -12.59
C LEU A 85 -2.10 -6.06 -12.44
N ASP A 86 -1.61 -7.06 -13.17
CA ASP A 86 -2.02 -8.43 -12.90
C ASP A 86 -1.50 -8.90 -11.53
N PRO A 87 -2.17 -9.86 -10.87
CA PRO A 87 -1.83 -10.25 -9.51
C PRO A 87 -0.39 -10.78 -9.36
N VAL A 88 0.15 -11.46 -10.38
CA VAL A 88 1.50 -12.04 -10.33
C VAL A 88 2.55 -10.93 -10.34
N PHE A 89 2.45 -10.02 -11.30
CA PHE A 89 3.39 -8.90 -11.35
C PHE A 89 3.23 -7.94 -10.17
N ARG A 90 2.00 -7.76 -9.66
CA ARG A 90 1.77 -6.96 -8.44
C ARG A 90 2.54 -7.53 -7.25
N ASP A 91 2.50 -8.83 -7.07
CA ASP A 91 3.24 -9.51 -6.01
C ASP A 91 4.77 -9.35 -6.20
N GLU A 92 5.25 -9.57 -7.42
CA GLU A 92 6.67 -9.38 -7.78
C GLU A 92 7.15 -7.95 -7.49
N ILE A 93 6.38 -6.93 -7.89
CA ILE A 93 6.80 -5.54 -7.68
C ILE A 93 6.77 -5.15 -6.20
N LEU A 94 5.84 -5.67 -5.41
CA LEU A 94 5.82 -5.44 -3.96
C LEU A 94 7.04 -6.06 -3.28
N ASP A 95 7.50 -7.23 -3.72
CA ASP A 95 8.74 -7.83 -3.23
C ASP A 95 9.97 -6.97 -3.58
N ILE A 96 10.07 -6.49 -4.82
CA ILE A 96 11.14 -5.56 -5.25
C ILE A 96 11.11 -4.27 -4.41
N LEU A 97 9.92 -3.72 -4.14
CA LEU A 97 9.77 -2.51 -3.34
C LEU A 97 10.16 -2.73 -1.88
N ARG A 98 9.87 -3.91 -1.32
CA ARG A 98 10.30 -4.28 0.03
C ARG A 98 11.81 -4.40 0.11
N GLU A 99 12.46 -5.11 -0.83
CA GLU A 99 13.92 -5.19 -0.92
C GLU A 99 14.57 -3.81 -1.09
N TYR A 100 13.93 -2.92 -1.85
CA TYR A 100 14.40 -1.55 -2.05
C TYR A 100 14.44 -0.75 -0.73
N THR A 101 13.51 -0.97 0.19
CA THR A 101 13.48 -0.30 1.50
C THR A 101 14.32 -0.98 2.58
N GLU A 102 14.98 -2.12 2.30
CA GLU A 102 15.97 -2.71 3.22
C GLU A 102 17.20 -1.81 3.40
N ASP A 103 17.49 -0.97 2.40
CA ASP A 103 18.48 0.10 2.54
C ASP A 103 17.82 1.31 3.22
N GLU A 104 18.31 1.67 4.42
CA GLU A 104 17.78 2.79 5.23
C GLU A 104 17.84 4.16 4.53
N GLU A 105 18.61 4.28 3.45
CA GLU A 105 18.65 5.51 2.63
C GLU A 105 17.44 5.64 1.70
N HIS A 106 16.68 4.57 1.47
CA HIS A 106 15.53 4.54 0.57
C HIS A 106 14.21 4.66 1.30
N THR A 107 13.30 5.43 0.73
CA THR A 107 11.96 5.65 1.27
C THR A 107 10.91 5.56 0.16
N ILE A 108 9.76 4.97 0.48
CA ILE A 108 8.60 4.91 -0.41
C ILE A 108 7.44 5.70 0.21
N LEU A 109 6.84 6.60 -0.59
CA LEU A 109 5.55 7.19 -0.30
C LEU A 109 4.53 6.65 -1.31
N MET A 110 3.60 5.83 -0.85
CA MET A 110 2.65 5.14 -1.73
C MET A 110 1.21 5.54 -1.40
N SER A 111 0.45 5.98 -2.42
CA SER A 111 -1.00 5.99 -2.35
C SER A 111 -1.56 4.69 -2.94
N SER A 112 -2.53 4.08 -2.27
CA SER A 112 -3.24 2.91 -2.78
C SER A 112 -4.63 2.79 -2.16
N HIS A 113 -5.60 2.35 -2.96
CA HIS A 113 -6.91 1.88 -2.47
C HIS A 113 -6.92 0.35 -2.26
N ILE A 114 -5.82 -0.34 -2.55
CA ILE A 114 -5.66 -1.78 -2.37
C ILE A 114 -4.95 -2.01 -1.03
N THR A 115 -5.72 -2.21 0.03
CA THR A 115 -5.20 -2.32 1.40
C THR A 115 -4.25 -3.51 1.58
N SER A 116 -4.47 -4.60 0.82
CA SER A 116 -3.57 -5.77 0.86
C SER A 116 -2.15 -5.48 0.36
N ASP A 117 -1.95 -4.44 -0.46
CA ASP A 117 -0.60 -4.03 -0.86
C ASP A 117 0.10 -3.31 0.29
N LEU A 118 -0.66 -2.46 1.01
CA LEU A 118 -0.16 -1.77 2.19
C LEU A 118 0.19 -2.74 3.33
N ASP A 119 -0.62 -3.80 3.53
CA ASP A 119 -0.34 -4.87 4.51
C ASP A 119 1.03 -5.57 4.27
N LYS A 120 1.56 -5.51 3.03
CA LYS A 120 2.82 -6.18 2.67
C LYS A 120 4.08 -5.33 2.86
N ILE A 121 3.96 -4.01 2.68
CA ILE A 121 5.16 -3.15 2.56
C ILE A 121 5.16 -1.91 3.45
N SER A 122 4.07 -1.60 4.16
CA SER A 122 3.97 -0.34 4.88
C SER A 122 4.46 -0.42 6.31
N ASP A 123 5.34 0.49 6.72
CA ASP A 123 5.69 0.73 8.13
C ASP A 123 4.69 1.68 8.80
N TYR A 124 4.17 2.65 8.03
CA TYR A 124 3.22 3.67 8.48
C TYR A 124 2.01 3.73 7.57
N ILE A 125 0.83 3.87 8.15
CA ILE A 125 -0.44 4.07 7.45
C ILE A 125 -0.99 5.43 7.81
N ALA A 126 -1.23 6.26 6.78
CA ALA A 126 -1.97 7.51 6.89
C ALA A 126 -3.29 7.37 6.15
N PHE A 127 -4.42 7.62 6.81
CA PHE A 127 -5.73 7.52 6.21
C PHE A 127 -6.37 8.89 6.02
N ILE A 128 -6.66 9.22 4.76
CA ILE A 128 -7.30 10.47 4.35
C ILE A 128 -8.71 10.15 3.85
N HIS A 129 -9.70 10.88 4.34
CA HIS A 129 -11.09 10.78 3.89
C HIS A 129 -11.72 12.17 3.84
N ASP A 130 -12.45 12.48 2.77
CA ASP A 130 -13.10 13.77 2.52
C ASP A 130 -12.17 15.00 2.74
N GLY A 131 -10.89 14.85 2.41
CA GLY A 131 -9.88 15.90 2.54
C GLY A 131 -9.30 16.08 3.94
N GLU A 132 -9.68 15.24 4.89
CA GLU A 132 -9.16 15.24 6.26
C GLU A 132 -8.27 14.03 6.53
N LEU A 133 -7.15 14.24 7.24
CA LEU A 133 -6.31 13.17 7.75
C LEU A 133 -6.94 12.59 9.02
N LEU A 134 -7.52 11.40 8.92
CA LEU A 134 -8.22 10.78 10.05
C LEU A 134 -7.26 10.15 11.07
N PHE A 135 -6.19 9.51 10.60
CA PHE A 135 -5.13 8.99 11.47
C PHE A 135 -3.80 8.82 10.72
N THR A 136 -2.73 8.77 11.50
CA THR A 136 -1.41 8.23 11.10
C THR A 136 -0.96 7.27 12.18
N LYS A 137 -0.69 6.00 11.83
CA LYS A 137 -0.30 4.92 12.74
C LYS A 137 0.77 4.07 12.13
N THR A 138 1.60 3.45 12.98
CA THR A 138 2.49 2.39 12.50
C THR A 138 1.67 1.15 12.17
N TYR A 139 2.17 0.35 11.23
CA TYR A 139 1.55 -0.94 10.91
C TYR A 139 1.53 -1.87 12.12
N ASP A 140 2.63 -1.90 12.89
CA ASP A 140 2.74 -2.67 14.12
C ASP A 140 1.69 -2.26 15.16
N GLU A 141 1.46 -0.93 15.35
CA GLU A 141 0.41 -0.44 16.24
C GLU A 141 -0.98 -0.98 15.85
N LEU A 142 -1.27 -0.99 14.55
CA LEU A 142 -2.53 -1.54 14.03
C LEU A 142 -2.59 -3.06 14.26
N GLN A 143 -1.49 -3.78 14.03
CA GLN A 143 -1.42 -5.22 14.20
C GLN A 143 -1.48 -5.66 15.66
N GLU A 144 -0.87 -4.92 16.58
CA GLU A 144 -0.80 -5.31 18.00
C GLU A 144 -2.04 -4.92 18.79
N ASN A 145 -2.61 -3.75 18.53
CA ASN A 145 -3.64 -3.17 19.39
C ASN A 145 -5.05 -3.34 18.83
N TYR A 146 -5.22 -3.35 17.50
CA TYR A 146 -6.54 -3.36 16.90
C TYR A 146 -7.05 -4.79 16.66
N GLY A 147 -8.36 -4.95 16.84
CA GLY A 147 -9.04 -6.21 16.57
C GLY A 147 -10.53 -5.99 16.33
N VAL A 148 -11.17 -6.95 15.69
CA VAL A 148 -12.62 -6.97 15.47
C VAL A 148 -13.25 -8.02 16.36
N LEU A 149 -14.23 -7.61 17.15
CA LEU A 149 -14.96 -8.43 18.09
C LEU A 149 -16.43 -8.51 17.70
N ASN A 150 -16.96 -9.72 17.57
CA ASN A 150 -18.40 -9.95 17.44
C ASN A 150 -18.99 -10.33 18.80
N CYS A 151 -19.96 -9.55 19.29
CA CYS A 151 -20.52 -9.78 20.63
C CYS A 151 -22.01 -9.41 20.75
N GLY A 152 -22.67 -10.00 21.74
CA GLY A 152 -24.02 -9.61 22.13
C GLY A 152 -24.04 -8.38 23.05
N GLN A 153 -25.23 -7.82 23.28
CA GLN A 153 -25.46 -6.63 24.12
C GLN A 153 -24.74 -6.68 25.46
N ARG A 154 -24.84 -7.82 26.18
CA ARG A 154 -24.24 -7.98 27.53
C ARG A 154 -22.73 -7.78 27.52
N ILE A 155 -22.04 -8.29 26.51
CA ILE A 155 -20.58 -8.14 26.41
C ILE A 155 -20.25 -6.71 25.98
N PHE A 156 -20.97 -6.18 25.02
CA PHE A 156 -20.80 -4.79 24.57
C PHE A 156 -20.91 -3.80 25.73
N ASP A 157 -21.92 -3.95 26.60
CA ASP A 157 -22.12 -3.10 27.77
C ASP A 157 -21.04 -3.28 28.86
N ALA A 158 -20.34 -4.42 28.85
CA ALA A 158 -19.26 -4.73 29.80
C ALA A 158 -17.87 -4.32 29.28
N LEU A 159 -17.73 -3.96 27.98
CA LEU A 159 -16.48 -3.44 27.45
C LEU A 159 -16.19 -2.04 28.01
N ASN A 160 -14.93 -1.78 28.27
CA ASN A 160 -14.49 -0.43 28.60
C ASN A 160 -14.65 0.48 27.36
N ARG A 161 -15.30 1.61 27.51
CA ARG A 161 -15.59 2.54 26.39
C ARG A 161 -14.34 3.07 25.71
N GLU A 162 -13.25 3.24 26.46
CA GLU A 162 -11.95 3.68 25.96
C GLU A 162 -11.28 2.65 25.02
N ASP A 163 -11.63 1.36 25.18
CA ASP A 163 -11.13 0.29 24.34
C ASP A 163 -11.93 0.09 23.04
N ILE A 164 -13.04 0.83 22.88
CA ILE A 164 -13.90 0.79 21.68
C ILE A 164 -13.54 1.96 20.76
N GLU A 165 -12.95 1.66 19.62
CA GLU A 165 -12.69 2.68 18.58
C GLU A 165 -13.98 3.08 17.86
N ALA A 166 -14.76 2.09 17.42
CA ALA A 166 -16.07 2.26 16.80
C ALA A 166 -16.82 0.94 16.77
N TYR A 167 -18.13 0.97 16.54
CA TYR A 167 -18.94 -0.23 16.45
C TYR A 167 -20.00 -0.11 15.36
N ARG A 168 -20.55 -1.28 14.99
CA ARG A 168 -21.75 -1.39 14.15
C ARG A 168 -22.71 -2.34 14.83
N LYS A 169 -23.99 -1.96 14.88
CA LYS A 169 -25.06 -2.82 15.35
C LYS A 169 -25.65 -3.58 14.17
N ASP A 170 -25.80 -4.88 14.30
CA ASP A 170 -26.49 -5.73 13.35
C ASP A 170 -27.71 -6.43 14.00
N THR A 171 -28.34 -7.34 13.26
CA THR A 171 -29.53 -8.06 13.72
C THR A 171 -29.24 -8.97 14.92
N TYR A 172 -28.01 -9.43 15.10
CA TYR A 172 -27.64 -10.45 16.10
C TYR A 172 -26.74 -9.91 17.21
N GLY A 173 -26.30 -8.64 17.14
CA GLY A 173 -25.44 -8.06 18.15
C GLY A 173 -24.64 -6.87 17.67
N TYR A 174 -23.38 -6.83 18.08
CA TYR A 174 -22.45 -5.75 17.76
C TYR A 174 -21.18 -6.34 17.13
N ARG A 175 -20.71 -5.68 16.09
CA ARG A 175 -19.37 -5.86 15.57
C ARG A 175 -18.56 -4.62 15.94
N VAL A 176 -17.53 -4.81 16.75
CA VAL A 176 -16.81 -3.74 17.44
C VAL A 176 -15.36 -3.74 16.99
N LEU A 177 -14.86 -2.60 16.52
CA LEU A 177 -13.44 -2.36 16.35
C LEU A 177 -12.89 -1.89 17.70
N VAL A 178 -11.96 -2.66 18.23
CA VAL A 178 -11.28 -2.37 19.50
C VAL A 178 -9.84 -1.94 19.26
N ASN A 179 -9.33 -1.05 20.13
CA ASN A 179 -7.97 -0.49 20.06
C ASN A 179 -7.04 -0.99 21.19
N ASN A 180 -7.51 -1.95 21.99
CA ASN A 180 -6.76 -2.59 23.08
C ASN A 180 -7.09 -4.08 23.18
N LYS A 181 -6.88 -4.83 22.08
CA LYS A 181 -7.25 -6.25 22.03
C LYS A 181 -6.57 -7.10 23.11
N GLN A 182 -5.34 -6.74 23.51
CA GLN A 182 -4.59 -7.47 24.54
C GLN A 182 -5.20 -7.26 25.93
N GLY A 183 -5.63 -6.03 26.25
CA GLY A 183 -6.32 -5.71 27.49
C GLY A 183 -7.66 -6.45 27.60
N ILE A 184 -8.44 -6.46 26.52
CA ILE A 184 -9.74 -7.14 26.47
C ILE A 184 -9.57 -8.65 26.61
N ARG A 185 -8.59 -9.29 25.98
CA ARG A 185 -8.29 -10.73 26.14
C ARG A 185 -7.94 -11.13 27.58
N LYS A 186 -7.32 -10.23 28.34
CA LYS A 186 -7.01 -10.51 29.78
C LYS A 186 -8.26 -10.52 30.65
N VAL A 187 -9.28 -9.73 30.31
CA VAL A 187 -10.53 -9.64 31.07
C VAL A 187 -11.55 -10.68 30.58
N PHE A 188 -11.58 -10.93 29.28
CA PHE A 188 -12.53 -11.81 28.62
C PHE A 188 -11.78 -12.89 27.85
N SER A 189 -11.23 -13.89 28.55
CA SER A 189 -10.40 -14.96 27.97
C SER A 189 -11.10 -15.79 26.89
N ASP A 190 -12.43 -15.88 26.95
CA ASP A 190 -13.25 -16.73 26.08
C ASP A 190 -13.76 -15.97 24.82
N LEU A 191 -13.44 -14.66 24.71
CA LEU A 191 -13.83 -13.88 23.54
C LEU A 191 -12.84 -14.08 22.39
N GLU A 192 -13.38 -14.43 21.24
CA GLU A 192 -12.64 -14.45 19.99
C GLU A 192 -12.55 -13.03 19.44
N ILE A 193 -11.32 -12.51 19.35
CA ILE A 193 -11.02 -11.21 18.74
C ILE A 193 -10.21 -11.50 17.48
N GLU A 194 -10.82 -11.26 16.35
CA GLU A 194 -10.19 -11.36 15.03
C GLU A 194 -9.14 -10.25 14.87
N GLN A 195 -8.09 -10.51 14.10
CA GLN A 195 -7.13 -9.47 13.72
C GLN A 195 -7.82 -8.45 12.82
N ALA A 196 -7.76 -7.16 13.19
CA ALA A 196 -8.26 -6.10 12.31
C ALA A 196 -7.31 -5.93 11.11
N THR A 197 -7.89 -5.83 9.92
CA THR A 197 -7.19 -5.43 8.70
C THR A 197 -7.14 -3.91 8.58
N ILE A 198 -6.27 -3.36 7.72
CA ILE A 198 -6.29 -1.93 7.38
C ILE A 198 -7.69 -1.53 6.88
N GLU A 199 -8.31 -2.38 6.05
CA GLU A 199 -9.67 -2.14 5.52
C GLU A 199 -10.71 -2.04 6.65
N ASP A 200 -10.67 -2.95 7.65
CA ASP A 200 -11.57 -2.87 8.81
C ASP A 200 -11.42 -1.51 9.51
N VAL A 201 -10.19 -1.11 9.84
CA VAL A 201 -9.94 0.17 10.53
C VAL A 201 -10.50 1.35 9.73
N MET A 202 -10.22 1.40 8.41
CA MET A 202 -10.75 2.44 7.52
C MET A 202 -12.29 2.46 7.49
N LEU A 203 -12.93 1.28 7.34
CA LEU A 203 -14.39 1.17 7.29
C LEU A 203 -15.05 1.63 8.60
N TYR A 204 -14.45 1.30 9.75
CA TYR A 204 -14.97 1.73 11.04
C TYR A 204 -14.74 3.21 11.31
N CYS A 205 -13.62 3.78 10.87
CA CYS A 205 -13.38 5.23 10.96
C CYS A 205 -14.44 6.04 10.19
N VAL A 206 -14.89 5.53 9.03
CA VAL A 206 -15.84 6.26 8.16
C VAL A 206 -17.31 5.96 8.49
N ARG A 207 -17.63 4.70 8.82
CA ARG A 207 -19.00 4.20 8.92
C ARG A 207 -19.36 3.61 10.29
N GLY A 208 -18.42 3.57 11.22
CA GLY A 208 -18.65 3.11 12.57
C GLY A 208 -19.35 4.16 13.43
N GLU A 209 -20.19 3.72 14.36
CA GLU A 209 -20.73 4.57 15.40
C GLU A 209 -19.69 4.68 16.53
N LYS A 210 -19.49 5.89 17.03
CA LYS A 210 -18.61 6.10 18.20
C LYS A 210 -19.41 6.01 19.49
N VAL A 211 -18.79 5.44 20.52
CA VAL A 211 -19.41 5.39 21.84
C VAL A 211 -19.36 6.79 22.45
N ALA A 212 -20.53 7.34 22.79
CA ALA A 212 -20.67 8.66 23.41
C ALA A 212 -20.23 8.62 24.89
#